data_caf80b24281c0a45dc4a4d5bfbc6015c
#
_entry.id   caf80b24281c0a45dc4a4d5bfbc6015c
#
_cell.length_a   1.000
_cell.length_b   1.000
_cell.length_c   1.000
_cell.angle_alpha   90.00
_cell.angle_beta   90.00
_cell.angle_gamma   90.00
#
_symmetry.space_group_name_H-M   'P 1'
#
loop_
_entity.id
_entity.type
_entity.pdbx_description
1 polymer ?
#
loop_
_entity_poly.entity_id
_entity_poly.type
_entity_poly.pdbx_seq_one_letter_code
_entity_poly.pdbx_strand_id
1 'polypeptide(L)'
;MLKVAIIGGGAAGCFAAVNIKELNPDIDVTVYEAGAKLLAKVAVTGGGRCNLTNSFAQVRSLESVYPRGYRLMKRLLKEFSNADVCGWFEARGVRLLTQQDQCVFPVSQDAMEIVNALLSGMRNAGVHIKPRHKVLSVIDMSTADGPRYKLSFAPDPDGTMPAGIEADIVLVTTGGSPKKSGLSMLDGLGLDIIDPLPSLFSFNIGDAARPGENVRDAGLSALMGTVVENAMAGIVGTKFRATGPLLITDWGMSGPAILKLSSYAARYLADNQYDASLLVS
;
A
#
# COMPACT_ATOMS: atom_id res chain seq x y z
N MET A 1 5.86 31.36 -6.68
CA MET A 1 6.47 30.12 -6.13
C MET A 1 5.44 29.02 -6.29
N LEU A 2 5.82 27.93 -6.95
CA LEU A 2 4.93 26.79 -7.22
C LEU A 2 4.60 26.08 -5.90
N LYS A 3 3.31 25.81 -5.66
CA LYS A 3 2.81 25.14 -4.45
C LYS A 3 2.38 23.72 -4.75
N VAL A 4 2.95 22.76 -4.06
CA VAL A 4 2.62 21.33 -4.15
C VAL A 4 1.98 20.87 -2.85
N ALA A 5 0.74 20.40 -2.93
CA ALA A 5 0.04 19.77 -1.82
C ALA A 5 0.10 18.24 -1.97
N ILE A 6 0.65 17.55 -0.99
CA ILE A 6 0.72 16.08 -0.95
C ILE A 6 -0.29 15.60 0.09
N ILE A 7 -1.27 14.81 -0.35
CA ILE A 7 -2.32 14.26 0.50
C ILE A 7 -1.94 12.84 0.93
N GLY A 8 -1.58 12.69 2.19
CA GLY A 8 -1.15 11.43 2.81
C GLY A 8 0.34 11.39 3.13
N GLY A 9 0.66 11.35 4.42
CA GLY A 9 2.02 11.26 4.97
C GLY A 9 2.53 9.82 5.11
N GLY A 10 2.16 8.94 4.19
CA GLY A 10 2.71 7.58 4.08
C GLY A 10 4.05 7.53 3.35
N ALA A 11 4.55 6.32 3.05
CA ALA A 11 5.83 6.13 2.36
C ALA A 11 5.92 6.92 1.05
N ALA A 12 4.90 6.82 0.19
CA ALA A 12 4.90 7.48 -1.11
C ALA A 12 4.91 9.01 -0.98
N GLY A 13 4.08 9.58 -0.09
CA GLY A 13 4.00 11.03 0.11
C GLY A 13 5.27 11.62 0.69
N CYS A 14 5.84 10.98 1.71
CA CYS A 14 7.10 11.44 2.31
C CYS A 14 8.27 11.32 1.33
N PHE A 15 8.35 10.21 0.59
CA PHE A 15 9.36 10.02 -0.44
C PHE A 15 9.25 11.09 -1.55
N ALA A 16 8.03 11.31 -2.07
CA ALA A 16 7.79 12.33 -3.09
C ALA A 16 8.18 13.74 -2.58
N ALA A 17 7.80 14.08 -1.35
CA ALA A 17 8.11 15.38 -0.76
C ALA A 17 9.60 15.67 -0.71
N VAL A 18 10.40 14.70 -0.26
CA VAL A 18 11.87 14.83 -0.23
C VAL A 18 12.42 15.05 -1.63
N ASN A 19 12.05 14.18 -2.58
CA ASN A 19 12.61 14.24 -3.93
C ASN A 19 12.20 15.51 -4.68
N ILE A 20 10.96 15.99 -4.55
CA ILE A 20 10.51 17.24 -5.16
C ILE A 20 11.38 18.43 -4.66
N LYS A 21 11.60 18.48 -3.35
CA LYS A 21 12.40 19.56 -2.75
C LYS A 21 13.88 19.46 -3.07
N GLU A 22 14.45 18.26 -3.15
CA GLU A 22 15.85 18.05 -3.53
C GLU A 22 16.10 18.40 -5.01
N LEU A 23 15.15 18.08 -5.89
CA LEU A 23 15.25 18.41 -7.31
C LEU A 23 14.99 19.89 -7.59
N ASN A 24 14.14 20.53 -6.82
CA ASN A 24 13.84 21.96 -6.95
C ASN A 24 13.53 22.59 -5.59
N PRO A 25 14.54 23.19 -4.93
CA PRO A 25 14.40 23.79 -3.60
C PRO A 25 13.40 24.96 -3.52
N ASP A 26 13.10 25.61 -4.63
CA ASP A 26 12.21 26.78 -4.68
C ASP A 26 10.71 26.40 -4.68
N ILE A 27 10.37 25.13 -4.83
CA ILE A 27 8.99 24.67 -4.75
C ILE A 27 8.53 24.65 -3.29
N ASP A 28 7.36 25.21 -2.99
CA ASP A 28 6.70 25.09 -1.69
C ASP A 28 5.97 23.74 -1.61
N VAL A 29 6.44 22.82 -0.77
CA VAL A 29 5.88 21.47 -0.60
C VAL A 29 5.30 21.32 0.78
N THR A 30 4.00 21.00 0.85
CA THR A 30 3.30 20.70 2.09
C THR A 30 2.68 19.30 2.05
N VAL A 31 2.95 18.49 3.07
CA VAL A 31 2.34 17.17 3.28
C VAL A 31 1.20 17.30 4.29
N TYR A 32 -0.02 16.93 3.89
CA TYR A 32 -1.23 16.88 4.72
C TYR A 32 -1.52 15.44 5.10
N GLU A 33 -1.49 15.15 6.39
CA GLU A 33 -1.74 13.81 6.95
C GLU A 33 -2.99 13.82 7.82
N ALA A 34 -3.89 12.86 7.59
CA ALA A 34 -5.12 12.73 8.36
C ALA A 34 -4.88 12.33 9.81
N GLY A 35 -3.89 11.48 10.03
CA GLY A 35 -3.51 10.99 11.36
C GLY A 35 -2.60 11.96 12.12
N ALA A 36 -2.36 11.63 13.38
CA ALA A 36 -1.43 12.39 14.22
C ALA A 36 0.05 12.12 13.87
N LYS A 37 0.34 11.00 13.22
CA LYS A 37 1.71 10.54 12.91
C LYS A 37 1.83 10.17 11.45
N LEU A 38 2.88 10.66 10.80
CA LEU A 38 3.28 10.22 9.47
C LEU A 38 3.87 8.80 9.54
N LEU A 39 3.89 8.11 8.40
CA LEU A 39 4.57 6.82 8.24
C LEU A 39 4.08 5.70 9.19
N ALA A 40 2.89 5.85 9.78
CA ALA A 40 2.36 4.92 10.78
C ALA A 40 2.29 3.46 10.26
N LYS A 41 1.94 3.27 8.97
CA LYS A 41 1.94 1.94 8.36
C LYS A 41 3.36 1.42 8.10
N VAL A 42 4.32 2.29 7.75
CA VAL A 42 5.72 1.89 7.54
C VAL A 42 6.31 1.33 8.83
N ALA A 43 6.05 1.98 9.96
CA ALA A 43 6.56 1.57 11.26
C ALA A 43 6.17 0.15 11.68
N VAL A 44 5.07 -0.40 11.13
CA VAL A 44 4.56 -1.74 11.49
C VAL A 44 4.73 -2.78 10.38
N THR A 45 5.15 -2.38 9.18
CA THR A 45 5.32 -3.32 8.06
C THR A 45 6.43 -4.36 8.33
N GLY A 46 6.28 -5.54 7.72
CA GLY A 46 7.25 -6.63 7.91
C GLY A 46 7.43 -7.04 9.37
N GLY A 47 6.39 -6.90 10.19
CA GLY A 47 6.47 -7.17 11.63
C GLY A 47 7.32 -6.15 12.41
N GLY A 48 7.29 -4.88 12.01
CA GLY A 48 8.09 -3.81 12.61
C GLY A 48 9.52 -3.71 12.07
N ARG A 49 9.88 -4.53 11.06
CA ARG A 49 11.21 -4.54 10.45
C ARG A 49 11.31 -3.72 9.16
N CYS A 50 10.19 -3.37 8.56
CA CYS A 50 10.03 -2.77 7.24
C CYS A 50 10.59 -3.64 6.10
N ASN A 51 9.75 -4.49 5.50
CA ASN A 51 10.05 -5.05 4.19
C ASN A 51 10.02 -3.92 3.14
N LEU A 52 11.20 -3.37 2.84
CA LEU A 52 11.36 -2.16 2.03
C LEU A 52 11.02 -2.43 0.57
N THR A 53 11.57 -3.50 0.02
CA THR A 53 11.40 -3.91 -1.37
C THR A 53 11.78 -5.39 -1.54
N ASN A 54 11.77 -5.85 -2.79
CA ASN A 54 12.30 -7.16 -3.17
C ASN A 54 13.44 -6.97 -4.19
N SER A 55 14.44 -7.85 -4.20
CA SER A 55 15.55 -7.76 -5.15
C SER A 55 15.14 -8.06 -6.59
N PHE A 56 14.00 -8.71 -6.78
CA PHE A 56 13.50 -9.24 -8.07
C PHE A 56 14.42 -10.28 -8.74
N ALA A 57 15.52 -10.71 -8.10
CA ALA A 57 16.48 -11.65 -8.71
C ALA A 57 15.85 -13.00 -9.10
N GLN A 58 14.79 -13.43 -8.42
CA GLN A 58 14.05 -14.66 -8.72
C GLN A 58 12.78 -14.44 -9.53
N VAL A 59 12.45 -13.19 -9.89
CA VAL A 59 11.24 -12.86 -10.65
C VAL A 59 11.50 -13.04 -12.14
N ARG A 60 10.97 -14.13 -12.72
CA ARG A 60 11.11 -14.43 -14.14
C ARG A 60 10.21 -13.58 -15.04
N SER A 61 9.06 -13.17 -14.54
CA SER A 61 8.08 -12.37 -15.24
C SER A 61 7.35 -11.44 -14.28
N LEU A 62 7.27 -10.15 -14.62
CA LEU A 62 6.49 -9.19 -13.84
C LEU A 62 5.00 -9.52 -13.81
N GLU A 63 4.47 -10.22 -14.83
CA GLU A 63 3.08 -10.64 -14.87
C GLU A 63 2.75 -11.65 -13.76
N SER A 64 3.71 -12.51 -13.38
CA SER A 64 3.52 -13.45 -12.28
C SER A 64 3.47 -12.78 -10.90
N VAL A 65 4.05 -11.59 -10.78
CA VAL A 65 4.08 -10.82 -9.53
C VAL A 65 2.96 -9.76 -9.51
N TYR A 66 2.71 -9.16 -10.67
CA TYR A 66 1.66 -8.15 -10.86
C TYR A 66 0.63 -8.68 -11.87
N PRO A 67 -0.28 -9.56 -11.47
CA PRO A 67 -1.26 -10.17 -12.41
C PRO A 67 -2.15 -9.13 -13.08
N ARG A 68 -2.24 -7.94 -12.47
CA ARG A 68 -2.88 -6.74 -13.04
C ARG A 68 -1.91 -5.57 -12.97
N GLY A 69 -1.84 -4.78 -14.04
CA GLY A 69 -0.98 -3.59 -14.10
C GLY A 69 0.51 -3.85 -14.39
N TYR A 70 0.93 -5.09 -14.71
CA TYR A 70 2.35 -5.40 -14.97
C TYR A 70 2.97 -4.55 -16.09
N ARG A 71 2.18 -4.17 -17.11
CA ARG A 71 2.65 -3.28 -18.19
C ARG A 71 3.00 -1.88 -17.69
N LEU A 72 2.20 -1.35 -16.77
CA LEU A 72 2.48 -0.08 -16.08
C LEU A 72 3.72 -0.23 -15.21
N MET A 73 3.77 -1.26 -14.36
CA MET A 73 4.92 -1.54 -13.50
C MET A 73 6.22 -1.69 -14.28
N LYS A 74 6.18 -2.36 -15.45
CA LYS A 74 7.35 -2.49 -16.33
C LYS A 74 7.88 -1.13 -16.81
N ARG A 75 7.01 -0.15 -17.03
CA ARG A 75 7.43 1.23 -17.39
C ARG A 75 7.98 1.97 -16.18
N LEU A 76 7.28 1.93 -15.06
CA LEU A 76 7.68 2.63 -13.84
C LEU A 76 9.03 2.12 -13.31
N LEU A 77 9.24 0.80 -13.29
CA LEU A 77 10.51 0.20 -12.86
C LEU A 77 11.70 0.50 -13.79
N LYS A 78 11.48 1.02 -14.98
CA LYS A 78 12.56 1.55 -15.82
C LYS A 78 12.99 2.95 -15.41
N GLU A 79 12.05 3.75 -14.90
CA GLU A 79 12.32 5.11 -14.44
C GLU A 79 12.91 5.11 -13.01
N PHE A 80 12.36 4.26 -12.14
CA PHE A 80 12.80 4.12 -10.75
C PHE A 80 12.59 2.68 -10.30
N SER A 81 13.67 1.93 -10.17
CA SER A 81 13.68 0.50 -9.88
C SER A 81 13.78 0.21 -8.37
N ASN A 82 13.69 -1.06 -8.02
CA ASN A 82 14.00 -1.53 -6.66
C ASN A 82 15.47 -1.26 -6.27
N ALA A 83 16.41 -1.30 -7.22
CA ALA A 83 17.80 -0.95 -6.95
C ALA A 83 17.95 0.54 -6.65
N ASP A 84 17.21 1.41 -7.35
CA ASP A 84 17.19 2.85 -7.08
C ASP A 84 16.61 3.16 -5.71
N VAL A 85 15.56 2.43 -5.28
CA VAL A 85 15.04 2.51 -3.91
C VAL A 85 16.14 2.19 -2.89
N CYS A 86 16.86 1.08 -3.09
CA CYS A 86 17.95 0.70 -2.19
C CYS A 86 19.02 1.79 -2.14
N GLY A 87 19.51 2.23 -3.30
CA GLY A 87 20.54 3.29 -3.37
C GLY A 87 20.08 4.60 -2.73
N TRP A 88 18.80 4.95 -2.86
CA TRP A 88 18.25 6.16 -2.23
C TRP A 88 18.33 6.11 -0.70
N PHE A 89 18.00 4.96 -0.09
CA PHE A 89 18.12 4.78 1.37
C PHE A 89 19.57 4.63 1.83
N GLU A 90 20.39 3.90 1.07
CA GLU A 90 21.82 3.73 1.38
C GLU A 90 22.58 5.07 1.36
N ALA A 91 22.26 5.94 0.40
CA ALA A 91 22.81 7.30 0.35
C ALA A 91 22.44 8.17 1.57
N ARG A 92 21.43 7.73 2.34
CA ARG A 92 20.99 8.36 3.61
C ARG A 92 21.42 7.61 4.86
N GLY A 93 22.39 6.70 4.70
CA GLY A 93 23.01 5.97 5.79
C GLY A 93 22.26 4.72 6.26
N VAL A 94 21.17 4.34 5.60
CA VAL A 94 20.46 3.09 5.90
C VAL A 94 21.19 1.92 5.27
N ARG A 95 21.68 0.99 6.07
CA ARG A 95 22.29 -0.26 5.55
C ARG A 95 21.19 -1.29 5.30
N LEU A 96 21.22 -1.93 4.12
CA LEU A 96 20.20 -2.87 3.67
C LEU A 96 20.74 -4.31 3.59
N LEU A 97 19.86 -5.28 3.80
CA LEU A 97 20.12 -6.72 3.70
C LEU A 97 19.04 -7.38 2.84
N THR A 98 19.45 -8.12 1.83
CA THR A 98 18.56 -9.01 1.06
C THR A 98 18.53 -10.38 1.71
N GLN A 99 17.34 -10.85 2.11
CA GLN A 99 17.13 -12.17 2.70
C GLN A 99 17.01 -13.26 1.61
N GLN A 100 16.99 -14.54 2.02
CA GLN A 100 16.93 -15.68 1.08
C GLN A 100 15.66 -15.66 0.19
N ASP A 101 14.54 -15.14 0.70
CA ASP A 101 13.30 -14.94 -0.03
C ASP A 101 13.31 -13.69 -0.93
N GLN A 102 14.47 -13.06 -1.08
CA GLN A 102 14.71 -11.85 -1.86
C GLN A 102 14.05 -10.59 -1.31
N CYS A 103 13.43 -10.64 -0.14
CA CYS A 103 12.94 -9.45 0.54
C CYS A 103 14.11 -8.63 1.10
N VAL A 104 14.00 -7.30 0.99
CA VAL A 104 15.04 -6.36 1.42
C VAL A 104 14.59 -5.63 2.67
N PHE A 105 15.42 -5.71 3.71
CA PHE A 105 15.18 -5.10 5.01
C PHE A 105 16.36 -4.20 5.42
N PRO A 106 16.16 -3.23 6.32
CA PRO A 106 17.28 -2.61 7.00
C PRO A 106 18.05 -3.66 7.82
N VAL A 107 19.36 -3.54 7.87
CA VAL A 107 20.24 -4.45 8.65
C VAL A 107 19.86 -4.43 10.14
N SER A 108 19.41 -3.30 10.65
CA SER A 108 18.93 -3.14 12.03
C SER A 108 17.68 -3.97 12.33
N GLN A 109 16.97 -4.45 11.32
CA GLN A 109 15.64 -5.10 11.46
C GLN A 109 14.62 -4.21 12.20
N ASP A 110 14.78 -2.88 12.13
CA ASP A 110 13.91 -1.88 12.75
C ASP A 110 13.35 -0.94 11.67
N ALA A 111 12.03 -0.94 11.50
CA ALA A 111 11.30 -0.06 10.59
C ALA A 111 11.53 1.43 10.90
N MET A 112 11.89 1.76 12.13
CA MET A 112 12.14 3.15 12.53
C MET A 112 13.36 3.75 11.84
N GLU A 113 14.32 2.93 11.38
CA GLU A 113 15.45 3.41 10.57
C GLU A 113 14.95 4.02 9.24
N ILE A 114 14.04 3.34 8.55
CA ILE A 114 13.39 3.83 7.32
C ILE A 114 12.53 5.07 7.60
N VAL A 115 11.73 5.02 8.67
CA VAL A 115 10.89 6.16 9.10
C VAL A 115 11.75 7.39 9.36
N ASN A 116 12.83 7.24 10.13
CA ASN A 116 13.73 8.34 10.47
C ASN A 116 14.49 8.90 9.26
N ALA A 117 14.88 8.06 8.30
CA ALA A 117 15.50 8.51 7.06
C ALA A 117 14.57 9.43 6.27
N LEU A 118 13.29 9.04 6.11
CA LEU A 118 12.28 9.85 5.43
C LEU A 118 11.96 11.16 6.18
N LEU A 119 11.74 11.08 7.50
CA LEU A 119 11.43 12.28 8.31
C LEU A 119 12.60 13.27 8.33
N SER A 120 13.82 12.78 8.44
CA SER A 120 15.03 13.62 8.40
C SER A 120 15.21 14.23 7.01
N GLY A 121 15.00 13.45 5.94
CA GLY A 121 15.03 13.96 4.58
C GLY A 121 14.04 15.11 4.37
N MET A 122 12.78 14.95 4.79
CA MET A 122 11.78 16.02 4.69
C MET A 122 12.16 17.26 5.49
N ARG A 123 12.66 17.07 6.73
CA ARG A 123 13.09 18.19 7.58
C ARG A 123 14.25 18.96 6.94
N ASN A 124 15.27 18.24 6.48
CA ASN A 124 16.46 18.84 5.87
C ASN A 124 16.13 19.56 4.56
N ALA A 125 15.18 19.04 3.79
CA ALA A 125 14.71 19.64 2.55
C ALA A 125 13.74 20.84 2.78
N GLY A 126 13.28 21.10 4.00
CA GLY A 126 12.35 22.18 4.32
C GLY A 126 10.91 21.89 3.87
N VAL A 127 10.47 20.65 3.91
CA VAL A 127 9.09 20.26 3.65
C VAL A 127 8.20 20.69 4.80
N HIS A 128 7.07 21.31 4.51
CA HIS A 128 6.04 21.62 5.50
C HIS A 128 5.19 20.39 5.79
N ILE A 129 4.96 20.10 7.07
CA ILE A 129 4.19 18.93 7.51
C ILE A 129 2.99 19.40 8.32
N LYS A 130 1.79 18.94 7.93
CA LYS A 130 0.51 19.24 8.56
C LYS A 130 -0.18 17.95 8.99
N PRO A 131 0.12 17.40 10.18
CA PRO A 131 -0.61 16.25 10.73
C PRO A 131 -2.01 16.69 11.19
N ARG A 132 -2.94 15.73 11.31
CA ARG A 132 -4.36 15.95 11.66
C ARG A 132 -5.12 16.83 10.67
N HIS A 133 -4.62 16.99 9.46
CA HIS A 133 -5.26 17.72 8.37
C HIS A 133 -5.85 16.74 7.35
N LYS A 134 -6.98 16.12 7.70
CA LYS A 134 -7.70 15.22 6.80
C LYS A 134 -8.35 16.02 5.68
N VAL A 135 -7.91 15.82 4.44
CA VAL A 135 -8.53 16.43 3.27
C VAL A 135 -9.89 15.80 3.02
N LEU A 136 -10.92 16.63 2.86
CA LEU A 136 -12.31 16.22 2.54
C LEU A 136 -12.65 16.39 1.07
N SER A 137 -12.10 17.40 0.41
CA SER A 137 -12.35 17.64 -1.00
C SER A 137 -11.16 18.26 -1.71
N VAL A 138 -11.01 17.91 -2.97
CA VAL A 138 -10.11 18.56 -3.94
C VAL A 138 -10.99 19.03 -5.09
N ILE A 139 -10.96 20.33 -5.37
CA ILE A 139 -11.74 20.96 -6.43
C ILE A 139 -10.77 21.52 -7.44
N ASP A 140 -10.96 21.18 -8.72
CA ASP A 140 -10.22 21.77 -9.82
C ASP A 140 -10.74 23.19 -10.08
N MET A 141 -9.85 24.16 -9.96
CA MET A 141 -10.09 25.58 -10.23
C MET A 141 -9.19 26.08 -11.36
N SER A 142 -8.64 25.17 -12.15
CA SER A 142 -7.71 25.50 -13.23
C SER A 142 -8.32 26.45 -14.25
N THR A 143 -7.50 27.38 -14.76
CA THR A 143 -7.88 28.37 -15.78
C THR A 143 -6.88 28.32 -16.93
N ALA A 144 -7.05 29.23 -17.90
CA ALA A 144 -6.07 29.39 -18.97
C ALA A 144 -4.67 29.81 -18.47
N ASP A 145 -4.60 30.40 -17.28
CA ASP A 145 -3.34 30.84 -16.65
C ASP A 145 -2.56 29.67 -16.00
N GLY A 146 -3.18 28.51 -15.87
CA GLY A 146 -2.54 27.30 -15.35
C GLY A 146 -3.39 26.46 -14.39
N PRO A 147 -2.86 25.32 -13.94
CA PRO A 147 -3.54 24.45 -12.99
C PRO A 147 -3.64 25.09 -11.61
N ARG A 148 -4.79 24.92 -10.96
CA ARG A 148 -5.03 25.35 -9.60
C ARG A 148 -6.08 24.49 -8.94
N TYR A 149 -5.81 24.05 -7.73
CA TYR A 149 -6.69 23.17 -6.95
C TYR A 149 -6.98 23.80 -5.60
N LYS A 150 -8.23 23.67 -5.15
CA LYS A 150 -8.64 24.05 -3.81
C LYS A 150 -8.87 22.82 -2.95
N LEU A 151 -8.24 22.79 -1.77
CA LEU A 151 -8.40 21.72 -0.80
C LEU A 151 -9.18 22.22 0.41
N SER A 152 -10.13 21.41 0.89
CA SER A 152 -10.81 21.62 2.17
C SER A 152 -10.46 20.50 3.16
N PHE A 153 -10.55 20.80 4.45
CA PHE A 153 -10.15 19.90 5.52
C PHE A 153 -11.32 19.56 6.45
N ALA A 154 -11.22 18.43 7.12
CA ALA A 154 -12.11 18.10 8.22
C ALA A 154 -11.93 19.06 9.39
N PRO A 155 -12.95 19.25 10.24
CA PRO A 155 -12.80 19.98 11.49
C PRO A 155 -11.71 19.35 12.37
N ASP A 156 -10.99 20.20 13.07
CA ASP A 156 -10.10 19.78 14.15
C ASP A 156 -10.90 19.13 15.30
N PRO A 157 -10.26 18.39 16.21
CA PRO A 157 -10.96 17.75 17.34
C PRO A 157 -11.74 18.71 18.25
N ASP A 158 -11.38 19.97 18.26
CA ASP A 158 -12.08 21.04 19.01
C ASP A 158 -13.25 21.66 18.21
N GLY A 159 -13.51 21.17 16.98
CA GLY A 159 -14.55 21.68 16.11
C GLY A 159 -14.13 22.86 15.22
N THR A 160 -12.93 23.36 15.36
CA THR A 160 -12.40 24.45 14.52
C THR A 160 -12.23 23.96 13.07
N MET A 161 -12.70 24.73 12.11
CA MET A 161 -12.53 24.43 10.68
C MET A 161 -11.19 25.01 10.20
N PRO A 162 -10.23 24.17 9.80
CA PRO A 162 -9.01 24.67 9.17
C PRO A 162 -9.34 25.45 7.88
N ALA A 163 -8.62 26.54 7.65
CA ALA A 163 -8.77 27.28 6.41
C ALA A 163 -8.43 26.41 5.21
N GLY A 164 -9.27 26.48 4.16
CA GLY A 164 -8.95 25.84 2.88
C GLY A 164 -7.69 26.44 2.28
N ILE A 165 -6.99 25.66 1.47
CA ILE A 165 -5.77 26.11 0.79
C ILE A 165 -5.89 25.94 -0.72
N GLU A 166 -5.05 26.68 -1.45
CA GLU A 166 -4.87 26.51 -2.89
C GLU A 166 -3.46 25.99 -3.18
N ALA A 167 -3.38 25.10 -4.16
CA ALA A 167 -2.14 24.53 -4.66
C ALA A 167 -2.15 24.47 -6.19
N ASP A 168 -0.98 24.54 -6.79
CA ASP A 168 -0.82 24.41 -8.23
C ASP A 168 -0.75 22.94 -8.66
N ILE A 169 -0.25 22.08 -7.79
CA ILE A 169 -0.15 20.63 -8.00
C ILE A 169 -0.67 19.90 -6.77
N VAL A 170 -1.44 18.83 -6.99
CA VAL A 170 -1.89 17.93 -5.93
C VAL A 170 -1.41 16.51 -6.20
N LEU A 171 -0.72 15.93 -5.22
CA LEU A 171 -0.32 14.52 -5.23
C LEU A 171 -1.18 13.76 -4.23
N VAL A 172 -1.91 12.75 -4.70
CA VAL A 172 -2.74 11.89 -3.85
C VAL A 172 -1.96 10.62 -3.51
N THR A 173 -1.55 10.49 -2.26
CA THR A 173 -0.70 9.39 -1.74
C THR A 173 -1.30 8.75 -0.50
N THR A 174 -2.62 8.69 -0.41
CA THR A 174 -3.37 8.19 0.76
C THR A 174 -3.24 6.68 0.97
N GLY A 175 -2.62 5.98 0.02
CA GLY A 175 -2.52 4.52 0.02
C GLY A 175 -3.82 3.84 -0.40
N GLY A 176 -3.94 2.55 -0.12
CA GLY A 176 -5.14 1.79 -0.44
C GLY A 176 -6.34 2.21 0.40
N SER A 177 -7.50 2.26 -0.23
CA SER A 177 -8.79 2.44 0.43
C SER A 177 -9.61 1.15 0.34
N PRO A 178 -10.10 0.59 1.46
CA PRO A 178 -10.93 -0.62 1.43
C PRO A 178 -12.34 -0.36 0.88
N LYS A 179 -12.74 0.91 0.80
CA LYS A 179 -14.04 1.34 0.27
C LYS A 179 -13.87 2.55 -0.63
N LYS A 180 -14.70 2.66 -1.68
CA LYS A 180 -14.73 3.82 -2.59
C LYS A 180 -14.91 5.14 -1.83
N SER A 181 -15.72 5.15 -0.77
CA SER A 181 -15.92 6.33 0.08
C SER A 181 -14.63 6.92 0.68
N GLY A 182 -13.56 6.15 0.80
CA GLY A 182 -12.26 6.65 1.22
C GLY A 182 -11.57 7.52 0.16
N LEU A 183 -12.09 7.54 -1.07
CA LEU A 183 -11.60 8.33 -2.19
C LEU A 183 -12.59 9.46 -2.58
N SER A 184 -13.68 9.65 -1.83
CA SER A 184 -14.71 10.66 -2.13
C SER A 184 -14.16 12.11 -2.17
N MET A 185 -13.00 12.36 -1.57
CA MET A 185 -12.33 13.65 -1.70
C MET A 185 -11.98 14.02 -3.16
N LEU A 186 -12.00 13.04 -4.08
CA LEU A 186 -11.67 13.19 -5.50
C LEU A 186 -12.91 13.38 -6.39
N ASP A 187 -14.14 13.29 -5.82
CA ASP A 187 -15.38 13.37 -6.58
C ASP A 187 -15.51 14.68 -7.38
N GLY A 188 -14.93 15.77 -6.85
CA GLY A 188 -14.90 17.08 -7.51
C GLY A 188 -13.98 17.19 -8.73
N LEU A 189 -13.20 16.15 -9.04
CA LEU A 189 -12.26 16.13 -10.16
C LEU A 189 -12.82 15.48 -11.44
N GLY A 190 -14.06 14.98 -11.41
CA GLY A 190 -14.67 14.29 -12.55
C GLY A 190 -13.99 12.97 -12.94
N LEU A 191 -13.28 12.35 -12.01
CA LEU A 191 -12.59 11.07 -12.21
C LEU A 191 -13.56 9.89 -12.09
N ASP A 192 -13.45 8.92 -13.01
CA ASP A 192 -14.12 7.64 -12.88
C ASP A 192 -13.33 6.73 -11.93
N ILE A 193 -13.84 6.57 -10.71
CA ILE A 193 -13.20 5.77 -9.66
C ILE A 193 -13.81 4.37 -9.64
N ILE A 194 -13.01 3.38 -10.02
CA ILE A 194 -13.38 1.96 -9.94
C ILE A 194 -13.33 1.50 -8.48
N ASP A 195 -14.34 0.74 -8.06
CA ASP A 195 -14.40 0.20 -6.70
C ASP A 195 -13.19 -0.70 -6.39
N PRO A 196 -12.52 -0.49 -5.25
CA PRO A 196 -11.41 -1.33 -4.85
C PRO A 196 -11.88 -2.72 -4.47
N LEU A 197 -11.15 -3.75 -4.94
CA LEU A 197 -11.40 -5.13 -4.59
C LEU A 197 -10.26 -5.68 -3.73
N PRO A 198 -10.55 -6.45 -2.67
CA PRO A 198 -9.55 -7.23 -1.96
C PRO A 198 -8.77 -8.12 -2.94
N SER A 199 -7.45 -8.07 -2.88
CA SER A 199 -6.61 -8.79 -3.83
C SER A 199 -5.39 -9.50 -3.21
N LEU A 200 -5.25 -9.43 -1.90
CA LEU A 200 -4.21 -10.16 -1.16
C LEU A 200 -4.76 -10.46 0.24
N PHE A 201 -5.30 -11.66 0.44
CA PHE A 201 -5.98 -12.03 1.67
C PHE A 201 -5.91 -13.53 1.94
N SER A 202 -6.08 -13.90 3.20
CA SER A 202 -6.21 -15.27 3.66
C SER A 202 -7.63 -15.78 3.44
N PHE A 203 -7.82 -17.07 3.20
CA PHE A 203 -9.13 -17.67 3.05
C PHE A 203 -9.66 -18.16 4.39
N ASN A 204 -10.88 -17.76 4.69
CA ASN A 204 -11.66 -18.37 5.75
C ASN A 204 -12.21 -19.72 5.23
N ILE A 205 -12.09 -20.77 6.00
CA ILE A 205 -12.52 -22.11 5.61
C ILE A 205 -13.58 -22.60 6.60
N GLY A 206 -14.71 -22.96 6.05
CA GLY A 206 -15.83 -23.54 6.77
C GLY A 206 -17.17 -23.13 6.17
N ASP A 207 -18.26 -23.68 6.67
CA ASP A 207 -19.63 -23.30 6.30
C ASP A 207 -20.01 -21.88 6.78
N ALA A 208 -19.02 -21.03 6.98
CA ALA A 208 -19.09 -19.71 7.59
C ALA A 208 -19.74 -18.64 6.69
N ALA A 209 -20.44 -19.03 5.68
CA ALA A 209 -21.30 -18.11 4.96
C ALA A 209 -22.55 -17.69 5.77
N ARG A 210 -22.75 -18.22 6.97
CA ARG A 210 -23.91 -17.86 7.80
C ARG A 210 -23.47 -17.03 9.02
N PRO A 211 -23.90 -15.77 9.15
CA PRO A 211 -23.61 -14.98 10.34
C PRO A 211 -24.16 -15.69 11.59
N GLY A 212 -23.26 -16.05 12.51
CA GLY A 212 -23.63 -16.66 13.81
C GLY A 212 -23.30 -18.14 13.98
N GLU A 213 -22.81 -18.85 12.96
CA GLU A 213 -22.34 -20.23 13.11
C GLU A 213 -20.82 -20.24 13.32
N ASN A 214 -20.39 -20.77 14.47
CA ASN A 214 -18.97 -21.05 14.75
C ASN A 214 -18.51 -22.22 13.88
N VAL A 215 -17.75 -21.93 12.84
CA VAL A 215 -17.10 -22.96 12.03
C VAL A 215 -15.91 -23.55 12.81
N ARG A 216 -16.24 -24.48 13.64
CA ARG A 216 -15.26 -25.32 14.32
C ARG A 216 -15.45 -26.74 13.84
N ASP A 217 -15.25 -27.06 12.56
CA ASP A 217 -14.95 -28.44 12.27
C ASP A 217 -14.73 -28.80 10.80
N ALA A 218 -13.51 -28.74 10.39
CA ALA A 218 -13.01 -29.65 9.38
C ALA A 218 -11.76 -30.38 9.87
N GLY A 219 -11.54 -30.47 11.19
CA GLY A 219 -10.28 -30.99 11.74
C GLY A 219 -9.07 -30.09 11.58
N LEU A 220 -9.23 -28.93 10.90
CA LEU A 220 -8.13 -28.00 10.61
C LEU A 220 -7.69 -27.22 11.85
N SER A 221 -8.58 -27.00 12.81
CA SER A 221 -8.25 -26.34 14.07
C SER A 221 -7.20 -27.11 14.88
N ALA A 222 -7.19 -28.43 14.78
CA ALA A 222 -6.17 -29.27 15.40
C ALA A 222 -4.78 -29.13 14.74
N LEU A 223 -4.72 -28.60 13.54
CA LEU A 223 -3.50 -28.35 12.76
C LEU A 223 -3.07 -26.89 12.77
N MET A 224 -3.69 -26.05 13.59
CA MET A 224 -3.36 -24.61 13.70
C MET A 224 -1.86 -24.40 13.94
N GLY A 225 -1.26 -23.50 13.19
CA GLY A 225 0.17 -23.20 13.24
C GLY A 225 1.03 -24.10 12.35
N THR A 226 0.45 -25.14 11.74
CA THR A 226 1.17 -26.00 10.80
C THR A 226 1.48 -25.27 9.51
N VAL A 227 2.73 -25.37 9.07
CA VAL A 227 3.19 -24.87 7.76
C VAL A 227 3.46 -26.07 6.84
N VAL A 228 2.83 -26.06 5.66
CA VAL A 228 3.12 -27.01 4.57
C VAL A 228 3.99 -26.28 3.56
N GLU A 229 5.28 -26.63 3.48
CA GLU A 229 6.29 -25.86 2.74
C GLU A 229 6.06 -25.83 1.22
N ASN A 230 5.56 -26.88 0.62
CA ASN A 230 5.40 -27.03 -0.81
C ASN A 230 3.94 -27.36 -1.19
N ALA A 231 3.01 -26.60 -0.69
CA ALA A 231 1.60 -26.78 -1.03
C ALA A 231 1.26 -26.18 -2.39
N MET A 232 0.39 -26.83 -3.15
CA MET A 232 -0.32 -26.24 -4.27
C MET A 232 -1.75 -25.93 -3.83
N ALA A 233 -2.15 -24.68 -3.92
CA ALA A 233 -3.52 -24.24 -3.68
C ALA A 233 -4.19 -23.84 -5.00
N GLY A 234 -5.47 -24.15 -5.16
CA GLY A 234 -6.23 -23.80 -6.35
C GLY A 234 -7.72 -23.63 -6.08
N ILE A 235 -8.42 -22.94 -6.96
CA ILE A 235 -9.88 -22.80 -6.92
C ILE A 235 -10.49 -23.82 -7.85
N VAL A 236 -11.41 -24.66 -7.33
CA VAL A 236 -12.10 -25.70 -8.08
C VAL A 236 -12.86 -25.08 -9.26
N GLY A 237 -12.86 -25.77 -10.40
CA GLY A 237 -13.54 -25.30 -11.63
C GLY A 237 -12.82 -24.17 -12.36
N THR A 238 -11.67 -23.71 -11.89
CA THR A 238 -10.89 -22.64 -12.52
C THR A 238 -9.46 -23.08 -12.87
N LYS A 239 -8.73 -22.20 -13.55
CA LYS A 239 -7.29 -22.37 -13.83
C LYS A 239 -6.40 -21.71 -12.76
N PHE A 240 -6.98 -21.04 -11.77
CA PHE A 240 -6.19 -20.35 -10.75
C PHE A 240 -5.50 -21.37 -9.84
N ARG A 241 -4.17 -21.29 -9.82
CA ARG A 241 -3.30 -22.14 -9.01
C ARG A 241 -2.13 -21.31 -8.50
N ALA A 242 -1.69 -21.61 -7.29
CA ALA A 242 -0.47 -21.04 -6.73
C ALA A 242 0.26 -22.08 -5.87
N THR A 243 1.58 -21.98 -5.85
CA THR A 243 2.44 -22.87 -5.05
C THR A 243 3.29 -22.05 -4.08
N GLY A 244 3.64 -22.68 -2.96
CA GLY A 244 4.48 -22.13 -1.92
C GLY A 244 4.09 -22.63 -0.53
N PRO A 245 4.70 -22.07 0.52
CA PRO A 245 4.28 -22.38 1.88
C PRO A 245 2.82 -21.99 2.13
N LEU A 246 2.09 -22.88 2.82
CA LEU A 246 0.71 -22.71 3.26
C LEU A 246 0.67 -22.81 4.77
N LEU A 247 0.07 -21.84 5.43
CA LEU A 247 -0.12 -21.80 6.88
C LEU A 247 -1.58 -22.11 7.21
N ILE A 248 -1.80 -23.08 8.08
CA ILE A 248 -3.11 -23.35 8.67
C ILE A 248 -3.31 -22.44 9.88
N THR A 249 -4.40 -21.70 9.89
CA THR A 249 -4.80 -20.81 10.99
C THR A 249 -6.00 -21.41 11.74
N ASP A 250 -6.39 -20.81 12.84
CA ASP A 250 -7.57 -21.18 13.63
C ASP A 250 -8.90 -20.99 12.88
N TRP A 251 -8.91 -20.19 11.82
CA TRP A 251 -10.10 -19.84 11.04
C TRP A 251 -9.99 -20.15 9.55
N GLY A 252 -8.84 -20.63 9.09
CA GLY A 252 -8.69 -20.94 7.68
C GLY A 252 -7.26 -21.17 7.22
N MET A 253 -6.91 -20.67 6.07
CA MET A 253 -5.61 -20.83 5.44
C MET A 253 -4.98 -19.53 5.01
N SER A 254 -3.67 -19.41 5.21
CA SER A 254 -2.84 -18.25 4.86
C SER A 254 -1.50 -18.72 4.26
N GLY A 255 -0.52 -17.83 4.23
CA GLY A 255 0.81 -18.12 3.70
C GLY A 255 0.94 -17.80 2.21
N PRO A 256 2.18 -17.84 1.67
CA PRO A 256 2.49 -17.41 0.31
C PRO A 256 1.64 -18.07 -0.80
N ALA A 257 1.31 -19.36 -0.69
CA ALA A 257 0.45 -20.04 -1.66
C ALA A 257 -0.94 -19.42 -1.72
N ILE A 258 -1.55 -19.18 -0.57
CA ILE A 258 -2.90 -18.61 -0.43
C ILE A 258 -2.93 -17.14 -0.87
N LEU A 259 -1.96 -16.34 -0.42
CA LEU A 259 -1.88 -14.92 -0.77
C LEU A 259 -1.68 -14.72 -2.27
N LYS A 260 -0.85 -15.54 -2.94
CA LYS A 260 -0.73 -15.53 -4.39
C LYS A 260 -2.03 -15.93 -5.09
N LEU A 261 -2.66 -17.01 -4.61
CA LEU A 261 -3.92 -17.49 -5.19
C LEU A 261 -5.02 -16.44 -5.10
N SER A 262 -5.18 -15.79 -3.94
CA SER A 262 -6.15 -14.72 -3.75
C SER A 262 -5.89 -13.54 -4.71
N SER A 263 -4.62 -13.20 -4.93
CA SER A 263 -4.25 -12.16 -5.88
C SER A 263 -4.59 -12.55 -7.32
N TYR A 264 -4.28 -13.77 -7.75
CA TYR A 264 -4.59 -14.21 -9.11
C TYR A 264 -6.09 -14.25 -9.39
N ALA A 265 -6.86 -14.72 -8.43
CA ALA A 265 -8.29 -14.95 -8.55
C ALA A 265 -9.16 -13.77 -8.05
N ALA A 266 -8.59 -12.63 -7.69
CA ALA A 266 -9.30 -11.55 -6.99
C ALA A 266 -10.62 -11.13 -7.64
N ARG A 267 -10.65 -10.95 -8.97
CA ARG A 267 -11.88 -10.58 -9.69
C ARG A 267 -12.88 -11.73 -9.70
N TYR A 268 -12.43 -12.94 -10.02
CA TYR A 268 -13.29 -14.13 -9.97
C TYR A 268 -13.94 -14.31 -8.60
N LEU A 269 -13.16 -14.16 -7.53
CA LEU A 269 -13.68 -14.26 -6.16
C LEU A 269 -14.69 -13.17 -5.85
N ALA A 270 -14.44 -11.94 -6.26
CA ALA A 270 -15.39 -10.84 -6.08
C ALA A 270 -16.70 -11.08 -6.85
N ASP A 271 -16.63 -11.54 -8.10
CA ASP A 271 -17.79 -11.86 -8.94
C ASP A 271 -18.63 -13.00 -8.34
N ASN A 272 -17.98 -13.90 -7.58
CA ASN A 272 -18.63 -15.00 -6.87
C ASN A 272 -18.84 -14.70 -5.37
N GLN A 273 -18.89 -13.42 -4.97
CA GLN A 273 -19.16 -12.99 -3.59
C GLN A 273 -18.21 -13.62 -2.55
N TYR A 274 -16.98 -13.92 -2.97
CA TYR A 274 -15.93 -14.59 -2.18
C TYR A 274 -16.29 -15.99 -1.69
N ASP A 275 -17.26 -16.67 -2.33
CA ASP A 275 -17.58 -18.06 -2.09
C ASP A 275 -16.92 -18.94 -3.17
N ALA A 276 -16.07 -19.86 -2.75
CA ALA A 276 -15.35 -20.76 -3.66
C ALA A 276 -14.81 -21.99 -2.95
N SER A 277 -14.80 -23.13 -3.66
CA SER A 277 -14.17 -24.36 -3.16
C SER A 277 -12.66 -24.33 -3.40
N LEU A 278 -11.89 -24.55 -2.35
CA LEU A 278 -10.43 -24.60 -2.38
C LEU A 278 -9.95 -26.05 -2.57
N LEU A 279 -8.99 -26.25 -3.47
CA LEU A 279 -8.22 -27.49 -3.63
C LEU A 279 -6.82 -27.26 -3.06
N VAL A 280 -6.36 -28.16 -2.20
CA VAL A 280 -5.00 -28.17 -1.65
C VAL A 280 -4.37 -29.53 -1.87
N SER A 281 -3.13 -29.58 -2.33
CA SER A 281 -2.33 -30.80 -2.51
C SER A 281 -0.86 -30.55 -2.19
#